data_340ebfafca9d12e7108b15399fbe6985
#
_entry.id   340ebfafca9d12e7108b15399fbe6985
#
_cell.length_a   1.000
_cell.length_b   1.000
_cell.length_c   1.000
_cell.angle_alpha   90.00
_cell.angle_beta   90.00
_cell.angle_gamma   90.00
#
_symmetry.space_group_name_H-M   'P 1'
#
loop_
_entity.id
_entity.type
_entity.pdbx_description
1 polymer ?
#
loop_
_entity_poly.entity_id
_entity_poly.type
_entity_poly.pdbx_seq_one_letter_code
_entity_poly.pdbx_strand_id
1 'polypeptide(L)'
;MDLSKLIKKVKPNVADVTLKMYSSNISNLHKLITQSNDIKDLKFLSVPSQILSVLSKKKAHTIKNYLVSIIEVLQSEPEKYKKQIEEYSKEIKKLSENINNNYDENKKTENQSSNWVALNDIKELVKQYKDNYNKLRKKSKLNNNDLQNIQDYLLLSLYSGIYFEPLRNDFHNMEIILESE
;
A
#
# COMPACT_ATOMS: atom_id res chain seq x y z
N MET A 1 -20.17 17.76 -7.69
CA MET A 1 -19.71 16.91 -8.82
C MET A 1 -19.53 15.48 -8.34
N ASP A 2 -19.88 14.47 -9.15
CA ASP A 2 -19.70 13.05 -8.81
C ASP A 2 -18.40 12.53 -9.42
N LEU A 3 -17.33 12.51 -8.60
CA LEU A 3 -16.00 12.05 -9.00
C LEU A 3 -16.00 10.56 -9.39
N SER A 4 -16.81 9.75 -8.71
CA SER A 4 -16.86 8.32 -8.99
C SER A 4 -17.38 8.03 -10.39
N LYS A 5 -18.38 8.79 -10.85
CA LYS A 5 -18.88 8.68 -12.23
C LYS A 5 -17.85 9.11 -13.26
N LEU A 6 -17.08 10.17 -12.98
CA LEU A 6 -16.02 10.63 -13.87
C LEU A 6 -14.93 9.58 -14.03
N ILE A 7 -14.47 9.00 -12.91
CA ILE A 7 -13.42 7.98 -12.92
C ILE A 7 -13.92 6.70 -13.63
N LYS A 8 -15.14 6.25 -13.36
CA LYS A 8 -15.73 5.06 -14.02
C LYS A 8 -15.93 5.27 -15.53
N LYS A 9 -16.12 6.51 -16.00
CA LYS A 9 -16.16 6.81 -17.44
C LYS A 9 -14.83 6.50 -18.13
N VAL A 10 -13.71 6.75 -17.45
CA VAL A 10 -12.35 6.48 -17.95
C VAL A 10 -11.95 5.03 -17.73
N LYS A 11 -12.25 4.48 -16.55
CA LYS A 11 -11.93 3.12 -16.14
C LYS A 11 -13.16 2.37 -15.63
N PRO A 12 -13.96 1.78 -16.51
CA PRO A 12 -15.21 1.09 -16.11
C PRO A 12 -14.99 -0.04 -15.11
N ASN A 13 -13.86 -0.76 -15.22
CA ASN A 13 -13.53 -1.93 -14.40
C ASN A 13 -12.62 -1.60 -13.19
N VAL A 14 -12.55 -0.33 -12.77
CA VAL A 14 -11.76 0.03 -11.59
C VAL A 14 -12.35 -0.58 -10.32
N ALA A 15 -11.50 -1.20 -9.49
CA ALA A 15 -11.93 -1.76 -8.21
C ALA A 15 -12.48 -0.66 -7.28
N ASP A 16 -13.52 -0.98 -6.51
CA ASP A 16 -14.20 -0.01 -5.63
C ASP A 16 -13.26 0.62 -4.59
N VAL A 17 -12.28 -0.14 -4.08
CA VAL A 17 -11.25 0.38 -3.16
C VAL A 17 -10.41 1.47 -3.85
N THR A 18 -9.99 1.23 -5.09
CA THR A 18 -9.21 2.19 -5.89
C THR A 18 -10.04 3.42 -6.22
N LEU A 19 -11.30 3.22 -6.59
CA LEU A 19 -12.25 4.31 -6.86
C LEU A 19 -12.42 5.22 -5.64
N LYS A 20 -12.61 4.63 -4.46
CA LYS A 20 -12.72 5.37 -3.19
C LYS A 20 -11.43 6.14 -2.90
N MET A 21 -10.26 5.53 -3.13
CA MET A 21 -8.96 6.17 -2.93
C MET A 21 -8.81 7.40 -3.85
N TYR A 22 -9.07 7.27 -5.14
CA TYR A 22 -8.99 8.38 -6.08
C TYR A 22 -9.94 9.52 -5.71
N SER A 23 -11.20 9.19 -5.45
CA SER A 23 -12.21 10.18 -5.06
C SER A 23 -11.83 10.91 -3.78
N SER A 24 -11.35 10.18 -2.77
CA SER A 24 -10.88 10.76 -1.50
C SER A 24 -9.67 11.69 -1.68
N ASN A 25 -8.70 11.28 -2.50
CA ASN A 25 -7.53 12.11 -2.79
C ASN A 25 -7.94 13.44 -3.43
N ILE A 26 -8.81 13.40 -4.44
CA ILE A 26 -9.29 14.63 -5.11
C ILE A 26 -10.09 15.51 -4.16
N SER A 27 -10.97 14.94 -3.35
CA SER A 27 -11.77 15.69 -2.37
C SER A 27 -10.89 16.35 -1.31
N ASN A 28 -9.90 15.62 -0.78
CA ASN A 28 -8.95 16.15 0.19
C ASN A 28 -8.09 17.28 -0.41
N LEU A 29 -7.64 17.11 -1.64
CA LEU A 29 -6.86 18.12 -2.35
C LEU A 29 -7.68 19.39 -2.60
N HIS A 30 -8.93 19.24 -3.07
CA HIS A 30 -9.85 20.35 -3.25
C HIS A 30 -10.05 21.13 -1.94
N LYS A 31 -10.31 20.43 -0.83
CA LYS A 31 -10.46 21.04 0.48
C LYS A 31 -9.21 21.81 0.93
N LEU A 32 -8.02 21.25 0.67
CA LEU A 32 -6.75 21.93 1.00
C LEU A 32 -6.53 23.22 0.22
N ILE A 33 -7.01 23.30 -1.03
CA ILE A 33 -6.81 24.45 -1.92
C ILE A 33 -7.91 25.50 -1.74
N THR A 34 -9.17 25.05 -1.66
CA THR A 34 -10.35 25.95 -1.71
C THR A 34 -11.03 26.14 -0.37
N GLN A 35 -10.63 25.38 0.65
CA GLN A 35 -11.28 25.33 1.97
C GLN A 35 -12.78 24.93 1.90
N SER A 36 -13.22 24.33 0.79
CA SER A 36 -14.58 23.90 0.53
C SER A 36 -14.65 22.39 0.31
N ASN A 37 -15.76 21.77 0.71
CA ASN A 37 -16.05 20.36 0.41
C ASN A 37 -16.84 20.19 -0.89
N ASP A 38 -17.37 21.28 -1.47
CA ASP A 38 -18.22 21.22 -2.66
C ASP A 38 -17.40 21.43 -3.94
N ILE A 39 -17.09 20.33 -4.62
CA ILE A 39 -16.38 20.33 -5.89
C ILE A 39 -17.36 20.63 -7.02
N LYS A 40 -17.27 21.80 -7.60
CA LYS A 40 -18.11 22.23 -8.72
C LYS A 40 -17.55 21.86 -10.08
N ASP A 41 -16.24 22.01 -10.27
CA ASP A 41 -15.51 21.70 -11.51
C ASP A 41 -14.08 21.24 -11.20
N LEU A 42 -13.32 20.89 -12.24
CA LEU A 42 -11.93 20.44 -12.14
C LEU A 42 -10.90 21.57 -12.36
N LYS A 43 -11.32 22.83 -12.42
CA LYS A 43 -10.42 23.95 -12.71
C LYS A 43 -9.32 24.14 -11.67
N PHE A 44 -9.57 23.76 -10.40
CA PHE A 44 -8.56 23.83 -9.35
C PHE A 44 -7.34 22.92 -9.63
N LEU A 45 -7.46 21.95 -10.54
CA LEU A 45 -6.36 21.08 -10.99
C LEU A 45 -5.59 21.65 -12.19
N SER A 46 -5.97 22.83 -12.71
CA SER A 46 -5.40 23.38 -13.94
C SER A 46 -4.01 24.02 -13.74
N VAL A 47 -3.57 24.22 -12.49
CA VAL A 47 -2.27 24.85 -12.18
C VAL A 47 -1.38 23.84 -11.44
N PRO A 48 -0.60 23.01 -12.16
CA PRO A 48 0.23 21.96 -11.56
C PRO A 48 1.22 22.48 -10.50
N SER A 49 1.83 23.64 -10.69
CA SER A 49 2.76 24.25 -9.74
C SER A 49 2.12 24.51 -8.36
N GLN A 50 0.87 24.96 -8.33
CA GLN A 50 0.13 25.16 -7.08
C GLN A 50 -0.14 23.83 -6.38
N ILE A 51 -0.55 22.84 -7.13
CA ILE A 51 -0.81 21.48 -6.61
C ILE A 51 0.47 20.90 -6.00
N LEU A 52 1.58 20.95 -6.72
CA LEU A 52 2.87 20.45 -6.25
C LEU A 52 3.35 21.18 -4.99
N SER A 53 3.15 22.51 -4.91
CA SER A 53 3.47 23.30 -3.72
C SER A 53 2.67 22.83 -2.51
N VAL A 54 1.36 22.61 -2.65
CA VAL A 54 0.47 22.11 -1.57
C VAL A 54 0.89 20.71 -1.13
N LEU A 55 1.33 19.86 -2.05
CA LEU A 55 1.73 18.48 -1.78
C LEU A 55 3.19 18.34 -1.30
N SER A 56 4.02 19.39 -1.40
CA SER A 56 5.48 19.34 -1.19
C SER A 56 5.91 18.78 0.18
N LYS A 57 5.09 18.94 1.22
CA LYS A 57 5.35 18.43 2.57
C LYS A 57 5.00 16.95 2.76
N LYS A 58 4.43 16.30 1.75
CA LYS A 58 4.04 14.89 1.82
C LYS A 58 5.18 13.98 1.35
N LYS A 59 5.14 12.71 1.76
CA LYS A 59 6.09 11.69 1.29
C LYS A 59 5.92 11.44 -0.22
N ALA A 60 7.02 11.12 -0.92
CA ALA A 60 7.04 10.90 -2.38
C ALA A 60 5.95 9.93 -2.88
N HIS A 61 5.75 8.79 -2.21
CA HIS A 61 4.67 7.86 -2.55
C HIS A 61 3.27 8.47 -2.41
N THR A 62 3.06 9.32 -1.39
CA THR A 62 1.79 10.00 -1.20
C THR A 62 1.56 11.01 -2.32
N ILE A 63 2.57 11.82 -2.67
CA ILE A 63 2.50 12.75 -3.79
C ILE A 63 2.14 12.00 -5.07
N LYS A 64 2.85 10.91 -5.38
CA LYS A 64 2.58 10.08 -6.55
C LYS A 64 1.12 9.60 -6.60
N ASN A 65 0.56 9.13 -5.48
CA ASN A 65 -0.83 8.69 -5.42
C ASN A 65 -1.84 9.82 -5.69
N TYR A 66 -1.57 11.03 -5.19
CA TYR A 66 -2.37 12.20 -5.51
C TYR A 66 -2.30 12.54 -7.01
N LEU A 67 -1.10 12.57 -7.60
CA LEU A 67 -0.91 12.89 -9.00
C LEU A 67 -1.57 11.86 -9.93
N VAL A 68 -1.49 10.57 -9.60
CA VAL A 68 -2.23 9.52 -10.32
C VAL A 68 -3.74 9.78 -10.25
N SER A 69 -4.27 10.09 -9.06
CA SER A 69 -5.69 10.38 -8.89
C SER A 69 -6.14 11.59 -9.72
N ILE A 70 -5.28 12.61 -9.83
CA ILE A 70 -5.53 13.80 -10.66
C ILE A 70 -5.62 13.43 -12.13
N ILE A 71 -4.64 12.68 -12.65
CA ILE A 71 -4.63 12.25 -14.05
C ILE A 71 -5.88 11.45 -14.38
N GLU A 72 -6.27 10.51 -13.52
CA GLU A 72 -7.45 9.67 -13.74
C GLU A 72 -8.74 10.50 -13.86
N VAL A 73 -8.88 11.54 -13.05
CA VAL A 73 -10.04 12.43 -13.14
C VAL A 73 -9.97 13.35 -14.35
N LEU A 74 -8.80 13.92 -14.67
CA LEU A 74 -8.62 14.81 -15.84
C LEU A 74 -8.79 14.06 -17.18
N GLN A 75 -8.53 12.77 -17.23
CA GLN A 75 -8.78 11.92 -18.39
C GLN A 75 -10.26 11.79 -18.75
N SER A 76 -11.18 12.24 -17.90
CA SER A 76 -12.60 12.37 -18.28
C SER A 76 -12.86 13.45 -19.34
N GLU A 77 -11.95 14.44 -19.46
CA GLU A 77 -11.97 15.53 -20.44
C GLU A 77 -10.55 15.73 -21.04
N PRO A 78 -10.00 14.74 -21.77
CA PRO A 78 -8.59 14.68 -22.11
C PRO A 78 -8.15 15.83 -23.02
N GLU A 79 -8.96 16.24 -23.98
CA GLU A 79 -8.64 17.36 -24.88
C GLU A 79 -8.49 18.69 -24.14
N LYS A 80 -9.33 18.91 -23.14
CA LYS A 80 -9.34 20.13 -22.34
C LYS A 80 -8.12 20.23 -21.41
N TYR A 81 -7.67 19.10 -20.86
CA TYR A 81 -6.63 19.04 -19.84
C TYR A 81 -5.33 18.38 -20.32
N LYS A 82 -5.11 18.27 -21.64
CA LYS A 82 -3.96 17.59 -22.23
C LYS A 82 -2.62 18.07 -21.66
N LYS A 83 -2.40 19.39 -21.61
CA LYS A 83 -1.16 19.96 -21.06
C LYS A 83 -0.94 19.61 -19.61
N GLN A 84 -1.99 19.69 -18.79
CA GLN A 84 -1.93 19.36 -17.37
C GLN A 84 -1.62 17.88 -17.15
N ILE A 85 -2.26 17.01 -17.91
CA ILE A 85 -2.00 15.55 -17.86
C ILE A 85 -0.54 15.26 -18.20
N GLU A 86 0.02 15.91 -19.22
CA GLU A 86 1.43 15.77 -19.60
C GLU A 86 2.38 16.26 -18.49
N GLU A 87 2.09 17.40 -17.86
CA GLU A 87 2.90 17.95 -16.77
C GLU A 87 2.87 17.05 -15.52
N TYR A 88 1.68 16.60 -15.09
CA TYR A 88 1.56 15.67 -13.97
C TYR A 88 2.24 14.32 -14.26
N SER A 89 2.15 13.82 -15.49
CA SER A 89 2.82 12.59 -15.91
C SER A 89 4.34 12.70 -15.84
N LYS A 90 4.92 13.84 -16.22
CA LYS A 90 6.36 14.12 -16.08
C LYS A 90 6.79 14.08 -14.61
N GLU A 91 5.99 14.67 -13.71
CA GLU A 91 6.30 14.66 -12.28
C GLU A 91 6.18 13.25 -11.67
N ILE A 92 5.19 12.46 -12.08
CA ILE A 92 5.08 11.05 -11.68
C ILE A 92 6.33 10.27 -12.11
N LYS A 93 6.82 10.49 -13.32
CA LYS A 93 8.03 9.84 -13.83
C LYS A 93 9.25 10.17 -12.97
N LYS A 94 9.50 11.46 -12.68
CA LYS A 94 10.58 11.90 -11.79
C LYS A 94 10.50 11.28 -10.40
N LEU A 95 9.29 11.30 -9.80
CA LEU A 95 9.07 10.70 -8.49
C LEU A 95 9.32 9.19 -8.50
N SER A 96 8.91 8.51 -9.57
CA SER A 96 9.11 7.07 -9.73
C SER A 96 10.58 6.72 -9.86
N GLU A 97 11.34 7.48 -10.63
CA GLU A 97 12.79 7.32 -10.78
C GLU A 97 13.50 7.50 -9.43
N ASN A 98 13.16 8.56 -8.68
CA ASN A 98 13.72 8.78 -7.34
C ASN A 98 13.38 7.66 -6.34
N ILE A 99 12.15 7.17 -6.39
CA ILE A 99 11.70 6.06 -5.54
C ILE A 99 12.48 4.79 -5.90
N ASN A 100 12.59 4.46 -7.19
CA ASN A 100 13.30 3.27 -7.67
C ASN A 100 14.80 3.34 -7.35
N ASN A 101 15.45 4.47 -7.55
CA ASN A 101 16.86 4.65 -7.21
C ASN A 101 17.12 4.38 -5.70
N ASN A 102 16.21 4.82 -4.81
CA ASN A 102 16.33 4.52 -3.40
C ASN A 102 16.17 3.01 -3.09
N TYR A 103 15.32 2.30 -3.85
CA TYR A 103 15.19 0.85 -3.73
C TYR A 103 16.43 0.11 -4.27
N ASP A 104 16.94 0.52 -5.42
CA ASP A 104 18.10 -0.09 -6.06
C ASP A 104 19.36 0.08 -5.21
N GLU A 105 19.50 1.22 -4.52
CA GLU A 105 20.57 1.48 -3.57
C GLU A 105 20.36 0.82 -2.19
N ASN A 106 19.26 0.05 -2.00
CA ASN A 106 18.90 -0.59 -0.73
C ASN A 106 18.92 0.38 0.47
N LYS A 107 18.63 1.66 0.24
CA LYS A 107 18.59 2.67 1.30
C LYS A 107 17.37 2.50 2.17
N LYS A 108 17.61 2.19 3.44
CA LYS A 108 16.56 2.14 4.45
C LYS A 108 16.13 3.55 4.85
N THR A 109 14.83 3.77 4.98
CA THR A 109 14.31 4.98 5.64
C THR A 109 14.62 4.92 7.13
N GLU A 110 14.60 6.06 7.83
CA GLU A 110 14.78 6.11 9.30
C GLU A 110 13.84 5.15 10.02
N ASN A 111 12.56 5.12 9.61
CA ASN A 111 11.57 4.21 10.19
C ASN A 111 11.87 2.73 9.89
N GLN A 112 12.40 2.40 8.72
CA GLN A 112 12.84 1.04 8.41
C GLN A 112 14.08 0.68 9.22
N SER A 113 15.03 1.59 9.37
CA SER A 113 16.26 1.36 10.15
C SER A 113 15.95 1.13 11.62
N SER A 114 15.05 1.89 12.21
CA SER A 114 14.65 1.75 13.62
C SER A 114 13.86 0.47 13.92
N ASN A 115 13.14 -0.06 12.92
CA ASN A 115 12.32 -1.27 13.08
C ASN A 115 12.97 -2.50 12.42
N TRP A 116 14.23 -2.38 12.00
CA TRP A 116 14.90 -3.48 11.31
C TRP A 116 15.35 -4.55 12.29
N VAL A 117 14.92 -5.78 12.04
CA VAL A 117 15.37 -6.95 12.81
C VAL A 117 16.43 -7.71 11.99
N ALA A 118 17.53 -8.10 12.60
CA ALA A 118 18.55 -8.87 11.92
C ALA A 118 18.07 -10.30 11.62
N LEU A 119 18.52 -10.88 10.51
CA LEU A 119 18.12 -12.22 10.12
C LEU A 119 18.49 -13.27 11.17
N ASN A 120 19.60 -13.08 11.88
CA ASN A 120 20.01 -13.99 12.93
C ASN A 120 19.04 -13.98 14.12
N ASP A 121 18.53 -12.81 14.51
CA ASP A 121 17.52 -12.69 15.58
C ASP A 121 16.24 -13.41 15.19
N ILE A 122 15.83 -13.30 13.91
CA ILE A 122 14.68 -14.03 13.38
C ILE A 122 14.92 -15.55 13.45
N LYS A 123 16.13 -16.01 13.07
CA LYS A 123 16.50 -17.44 13.14
C LYS A 123 16.43 -17.96 14.57
N GLU A 124 16.95 -17.22 15.53
CA GLU A 124 16.90 -17.58 16.94
C GLU A 124 15.47 -17.64 17.46
N LEU A 125 14.65 -16.66 17.11
CA LEU A 125 13.24 -16.61 17.48
C LEU A 125 12.48 -17.83 16.92
N VAL A 126 12.66 -18.14 15.63
CA VAL A 126 12.03 -19.33 15.00
C VAL A 126 12.45 -20.61 15.70
N LYS A 127 13.73 -20.74 16.10
CA LYS A 127 14.23 -21.88 16.86
C LYS A 127 13.58 -22.00 18.22
N GLN A 128 13.45 -20.89 18.95
CA GLN A 128 12.78 -20.88 20.28
C GLN A 128 11.32 -21.35 20.17
N TYR A 129 10.58 -20.82 19.17
CA TYR A 129 9.19 -21.23 18.95
C TYR A 129 9.08 -22.70 18.51
N LYS A 130 10.01 -23.21 17.68
CA LYS A 130 10.08 -24.61 17.31
C LYS A 130 10.29 -25.51 18.52
N ASP A 131 11.23 -25.16 19.39
CA ASP A 131 11.53 -25.93 20.59
C ASP A 131 10.33 -25.95 21.56
N ASN A 132 9.63 -24.80 21.67
CA ASN A 132 8.39 -24.71 22.43
C ASN A 132 7.28 -25.59 21.82
N TYR A 133 7.05 -25.49 20.52
CA TYR A 133 6.12 -26.34 19.78
C TYR A 133 6.37 -27.83 20.00
N ASN A 134 7.65 -28.28 19.97
CA ASN A 134 8.02 -29.67 20.21
C ASN A 134 7.69 -30.16 21.64
N LYS A 135 7.64 -29.23 22.62
CA LYS A 135 7.16 -29.55 23.98
C LYS A 135 5.63 -29.59 24.00
N LEU A 136 4.96 -28.63 23.39
CA LEU A 136 3.51 -28.48 23.38
C LEU A 136 2.80 -29.66 22.69
N ARG A 137 3.36 -30.17 21.57
CA ARG A 137 2.79 -31.33 20.85
C ARG A 137 2.73 -32.61 21.66
N LYS A 138 3.42 -32.68 22.81
CA LYS A 138 3.41 -33.83 23.72
C LYS A 138 2.38 -33.70 24.86
N LYS A 139 1.72 -32.52 24.98
CA LYS A 139 0.69 -32.29 25.99
C LYS A 139 -0.62 -32.97 25.60
N SER A 140 -1.30 -33.56 26.54
CA SER A 140 -2.62 -34.17 26.38
C SER A 140 -3.74 -33.12 26.27
N LYS A 141 -3.54 -31.93 26.84
CA LYS A 141 -4.47 -30.79 26.75
C LYS A 141 -3.70 -29.50 26.53
N LEU A 142 -4.15 -28.72 25.60
CA LEU A 142 -3.61 -27.39 25.28
C LEU A 142 -4.52 -26.32 25.88
N ASN A 143 -3.92 -25.27 26.42
CA ASN A 143 -4.63 -24.05 26.83
C ASN A 143 -4.50 -22.97 25.77
N ASN A 144 -5.17 -21.81 25.92
CA ASN A 144 -5.15 -20.75 24.96
C ASN A 144 -3.75 -20.19 24.67
N ASN A 145 -2.87 -20.11 25.66
CA ASN A 145 -1.49 -19.66 25.46
C ASN A 145 -0.69 -20.68 24.64
N ASP A 146 -0.93 -21.98 24.88
CA ASP A 146 -0.30 -23.04 24.09
C ASP A 146 -0.72 -22.93 22.61
N LEU A 147 -2.01 -22.70 22.35
CA LEU A 147 -2.54 -22.50 20.99
C LEU A 147 -1.94 -21.25 20.35
N GLN A 148 -1.82 -20.15 21.08
CA GLN A 148 -1.19 -18.93 20.57
C GLN A 148 0.27 -19.20 20.18
N ASN A 149 1.04 -19.89 21.02
CA ASN A 149 2.43 -20.24 20.70
C ASN A 149 2.54 -21.13 19.43
N ILE A 150 1.59 -22.02 19.23
CA ILE A 150 1.54 -22.85 18.02
C ILE A 150 1.24 -21.99 16.78
N GLN A 151 0.30 -21.05 16.87
CA GLN A 151 -0.01 -20.10 15.81
C GLN A 151 1.19 -19.22 15.47
N ASP A 152 1.87 -18.68 16.48
CA ASP A 152 3.06 -17.85 16.30
C ASP A 152 4.17 -18.62 15.60
N TYR A 153 4.40 -19.90 15.99
CA TYR A 153 5.34 -20.77 15.30
C TYR A 153 4.94 -20.99 13.83
N LEU A 154 3.67 -21.24 13.56
CA LEU A 154 3.17 -21.42 12.20
C LEU A 154 3.41 -20.16 11.36
N LEU A 155 3.04 -18.99 11.88
CA LEU A 155 3.26 -17.71 11.19
C LEU A 155 4.74 -17.45 10.92
N LEU A 156 5.60 -17.65 11.92
CA LEU A 156 7.05 -17.51 11.75
C LEU A 156 7.60 -18.53 10.74
N SER A 157 7.08 -19.74 10.70
CA SER A 157 7.49 -20.76 9.73
C SER A 157 7.12 -20.38 8.29
N LEU A 158 5.96 -19.76 8.10
CA LEU A 158 5.46 -19.36 6.78
C LEU A 158 6.12 -18.07 6.25
N TYR A 159 6.40 -17.09 7.13
CA TYR A 159 6.74 -15.73 6.69
C TYR A 159 8.16 -15.28 7.03
N SER A 160 8.93 -16.05 7.82
CA SER A 160 10.30 -15.65 8.21
C SER A 160 11.34 -15.76 7.10
N GLY A 161 11.06 -16.50 6.03
CA GLY A 161 12.05 -16.82 5.01
C GLY A 161 13.10 -17.86 5.43
N ILE A 162 12.89 -18.56 6.57
CA ILE A 162 13.86 -19.56 7.09
C ILE A 162 13.66 -20.93 6.43
N TYR A 163 12.41 -21.36 6.24
CA TYR A 163 12.09 -22.67 5.69
C TYR A 163 11.78 -22.61 4.19
N PHE A 164 11.22 -21.52 3.72
CA PHE A 164 10.93 -21.26 2.32
C PHE A 164 10.87 -19.75 2.06
N GLU A 165 10.84 -19.34 0.82
CA GLU A 165 10.74 -17.93 0.44
C GLU A 165 9.49 -17.28 1.07
N PRO A 166 9.61 -16.04 1.57
CA PRO A 166 8.48 -15.34 2.18
C PRO A 166 7.32 -15.23 1.18
N LEU A 167 6.19 -15.78 1.57
CA LEU A 167 4.98 -15.78 0.76
C LEU A 167 4.14 -14.53 1.04
N ARG A 168 3.30 -14.13 0.08
CA ARG A 168 2.28 -13.12 0.35
C ARG A 168 1.28 -13.67 1.36
N ASN A 169 0.57 -12.74 2.04
CA ASN A 169 -0.48 -13.12 3.00
C ASN A 169 -1.74 -13.68 2.29
N ASP A 170 -1.54 -14.61 1.37
CA ASP A 170 -2.61 -15.24 0.60
C ASP A 170 -3.23 -16.43 1.37
N PHE A 171 -2.60 -16.82 2.49
CA PHE A 171 -3.02 -17.98 3.29
C PHE A 171 -4.18 -17.71 4.26
N HIS A 172 -4.60 -16.46 4.45
CA HIS A 172 -5.63 -16.12 5.43
C HIS A 172 -7.02 -16.72 5.12
N ASN A 173 -7.24 -17.13 3.87
CA ASN A 173 -8.47 -17.78 3.40
C ASN A 173 -8.28 -19.27 3.06
N MET A 174 -7.14 -19.87 3.42
CA MET A 174 -6.92 -21.29 3.15
C MET A 174 -7.68 -22.17 4.14
N GLU A 175 -8.36 -23.16 3.64
CA GLU A 175 -8.97 -24.23 4.42
C GLU A 175 -8.03 -25.44 4.44
N ILE A 176 -7.89 -26.06 5.62
CA ILE A 176 -7.16 -27.33 5.73
C ILE A 176 -8.13 -28.42 5.30
N ILE A 177 -7.87 -28.98 4.11
CA ILE A 177 -8.63 -30.13 3.62
C ILE A 177 -7.87 -31.40 4.05
N LEU A 178 -8.52 -32.26 4.84
CA LEU A 178 -8.04 -33.60 5.07
C LEU A 178 -8.40 -34.43 3.84
N GLU A 179 -7.40 -35.00 3.15
CA GLU A 179 -7.67 -36.02 2.13
C GLU A 179 -8.44 -37.15 2.80
N SER A 180 -9.66 -37.43 2.30
CA SER A 180 -10.35 -38.66 2.62
C SER A 180 -9.58 -39.81 1.97
N GLU A 181 -9.08 -40.74 2.74
CA GLU A 181 -8.53 -42.00 2.27
C GLU A 181 -9.52 -42.73 1.36
#